data_8388da57e09fa9cef216d2519a2bba73
#
_entry.id   8388da57e09fa9cef216d2519a2bba73
#
_cell.length_a   1.000
_cell.length_b   1.000
_cell.length_c   1.000
_cell.angle_alpha   90.00
_cell.angle_beta   90.00
_cell.angle_gamma   90.00
#
_symmetry.space_group_name_H-M   'P 1'
#
loop_
_entity.id
_entity.type
_entity.pdbx_description
1 polymer ?
#
loop_
_entity_poly.entity_id
_entity_poly.type
_entity_poly.pdbx_seq_one_letter_code
_entity_poly.pdbx_strand_id
1 'polypeptide(L)'
;MGIVHDKLMMLGGKLVTETVDAILNDAVKPIPQEEMAVVGELRPAPKIFKDTCRIDWNQPVKRIYDFIRGLSPYPAAWSELVQPDGEAVVMKIFETEKIIQSHQLTPGTLLTDGKTYIHVAAADGFIGIRALQLPGKKRLKTDELLRGFRLTEEFRVK
;
A
#
# COMPACT_ATOMS: atom_id res chain seq x y z
N MET A 1 1.39 -7.34 -0.09
CA MET A 1 0.79 -8.11 -1.20
C MET A 1 1.76 -9.13 -1.81
N GLY A 2 3.03 -8.81 -2.08
CA GLY A 2 3.98 -9.71 -2.73
C GLY A 2 4.05 -11.13 -2.12
N ILE A 3 4.28 -11.25 -0.82
CA ILE A 3 4.38 -12.56 -0.15
C ILE A 3 3.10 -13.40 -0.29
N VAL A 4 1.91 -12.76 -0.21
CA VAL A 4 0.63 -13.47 -0.37
C VAL A 4 0.44 -13.90 -1.81
N HIS A 5 0.76 -13.02 -2.77
CA HIS A 5 0.72 -13.33 -4.20
C HIS A 5 1.61 -14.53 -4.52
N ASP A 6 2.86 -14.54 -4.07
CA ASP A 6 3.81 -15.62 -4.37
C ASP A 6 3.35 -16.96 -3.78
N LYS A 7 2.81 -16.96 -2.55
CA LYS A 7 2.22 -18.15 -1.94
C LYS A 7 1.00 -18.66 -2.71
N LEU A 8 0.11 -17.76 -3.14
CA LEU A 8 -1.07 -18.12 -3.93
C LEU A 8 -0.68 -18.65 -5.32
N MET A 9 0.33 -18.08 -5.96
CA MET A 9 0.84 -18.53 -7.24
C MET A 9 1.37 -19.98 -7.15
N MET A 10 2.17 -20.29 -6.13
CA MET A 10 2.70 -21.63 -5.91
C MET A 10 1.60 -22.64 -5.59
N LEU A 11 0.67 -22.28 -4.70
CA LEU A 11 -0.46 -23.13 -4.34
C LEU A 11 -1.39 -23.37 -5.54
N GLY A 12 -1.69 -22.32 -6.30
CA GLY A 12 -2.54 -22.38 -7.48
C GLY A 12 -1.96 -23.28 -8.56
N GLY A 13 -0.64 -23.17 -8.82
CA GLY A 13 0.04 -24.07 -9.77
C GLY A 13 -0.10 -25.55 -9.39
N LYS A 14 0.12 -25.86 -8.10
CA LYS A 14 -0.06 -27.22 -7.59
C LYS A 14 -1.50 -27.72 -7.74
N LEU A 15 -2.48 -26.91 -7.29
CA LEU A 15 -3.90 -27.29 -7.37
C LEU A 15 -4.39 -27.47 -8.79
N VAL A 16 -3.94 -26.66 -9.75
CA VAL A 16 -4.29 -26.83 -11.17
C VAL A 16 -3.79 -28.18 -11.70
N THR A 17 -2.53 -28.54 -11.41
CA THR A 17 -1.98 -29.81 -11.84
C THR A 17 -2.77 -30.99 -11.25
N GLU A 18 -3.00 -30.99 -9.93
CA GLU A 18 -3.78 -32.05 -9.26
C GLU A 18 -5.21 -32.16 -9.81
N THR A 19 -5.85 -31.01 -10.10
CA THR A 19 -7.20 -30.98 -10.66
C THR A 19 -7.26 -31.53 -12.07
N VAL A 20 -6.29 -31.18 -12.93
CA VAL A 20 -6.20 -31.73 -14.31
C VAL A 20 -5.98 -33.23 -14.27
N ASP A 21 -5.07 -33.72 -13.45
CA ASP A 21 -4.82 -35.14 -13.29
C ASP A 21 -6.06 -35.91 -12.84
N ALA A 22 -6.81 -35.32 -11.89
CA ALA A 22 -8.05 -35.93 -11.41
C ALA A 22 -9.16 -35.93 -12.47
N ILE A 23 -9.26 -34.89 -13.33
CA ILE A 23 -10.20 -34.86 -14.46
C ILE A 23 -9.85 -35.95 -15.49
N LEU A 24 -8.57 -36.09 -15.84
CA LEU A 24 -8.10 -37.08 -16.80
C LEU A 24 -8.34 -38.52 -16.34
N ASN A 25 -8.42 -38.75 -15.03
CA ASN A 25 -8.69 -40.06 -14.42
C ASN A 25 -10.17 -40.25 -14.01
N ASP A 26 -11.07 -39.38 -14.46
CA ASP A 26 -12.52 -39.40 -14.07
C ASP A 26 -12.77 -39.42 -12.55
N ALA A 27 -11.84 -38.86 -11.78
CA ALA A 27 -11.88 -38.84 -10.32
C ALA A 27 -12.51 -37.56 -9.74
N VAL A 28 -12.95 -36.61 -10.60
CA VAL A 28 -13.56 -35.35 -10.16
C VAL A 28 -15.09 -35.45 -10.15
N LYS A 29 -15.69 -35.07 -9.05
CA LYS A 29 -17.13 -34.81 -8.94
C LYS A 29 -17.37 -33.31 -8.79
N PRO A 30 -17.84 -32.59 -9.82
CA PRO A 30 -18.16 -31.17 -9.73
C PRO A 30 -19.25 -30.94 -8.68
N ILE A 31 -19.08 -29.90 -7.88
CA ILE A 31 -20.08 -29.44 -6.90
C ILE A 31 -20.53 -28.04 -7.33
N PRO A 32 -21.84 -27.80 -7.52
CA PRO A 32 -22.36 -26.46 -7.79
C PRO A 32 -21.97 -25.50 -6.67
N GLN A 33 -21.58 -24.29 -7.02
CA GLN A 33 -21.11 -23.30 -6.05
C GLN A 33 -22.19 -22.95 -4.99
N GLU A 34 -23.45 -23.01 -5.40
CA GLU A 34 -24.62 -22.74 -4.55
C GLU A 34 -24.80 -23.77 -3.44
N GLU A 35 -24.27 -24.99 -3.63
CA GLU A 35 -24.31 -26.08 -2.64
C GLU A 35 -23.16 -25.96 -1.60
N MET A 36 -22.20 -25.06 -1.85
CA MET A 36 -21.10 -24.87 -0.92
C MET A 36 -21.55 -24.03 0.27
N ALA A 37 -21.33 -24.54 1.48
CA ALA A 37 -21.65 -23.81 2.71
C ALA A 37 -20.80 -22.53 2.80
N VAL A 38 -21.45 -21.36 2.80
CA VAL A 38 -20.81 -20.08 3.01
C VAL A 38 -20.96 -19.69 4.48
N VAL A 39 -19.86 -19.48 5.17
CA VAL A 39 -19.85 -18.97 6.54
C VAL A 39 -19.85 -17.44 6.51
N GLY A 40 -21.03 -16.83 6.75
CA GLY A 40 -21.20 -15.39 6.80
C GLY A 40 -21.54 -14.74 5.47
N GLU A 41 -21.55 -13.40 5.46
CA GLU A 41 -21.86 -12.60 4.27
C GLU A 41 -20.64 -12.54 3.34
N LEU A 42 -20.87 -12.79 2.05
CA LEU A 42 -19.82 -12.67 1.02
C LEU A 42 -19.39 -11.21 0.84
N ARG A 43 -18.11 -10.96 0.97
CA ARG A 43 -17.53 -9.63 0.74
C ARG A 43 -17.17 -9.48 -0.74
N PRO A 44 -17.61 -8.40 -1.39
CA PRO A 44 -17.23 -8.14 -2.79
C PRO A 44 -15.72 -7.87 -2.88
N ALA A 45 -15.13 -8.27 -4.01
CA ALA A 45 -13.74 -7.98 -4.37
C ALA A 45 -13.71 -7.06 -5.62
N PRO A 46 -14.04 -5.77 -5.47
CA PRO A 46 -14.11 -4.85 -6.59
C PRO A 46 -12.73 -4.64 -7.24
N LYS A 47 -12.75 -4.24 -8.51
CA LYS A 47 -11.52 -3.85 -9.21
C LYS A 47 -10.85 -2.67 -8.52
N ILE A 48 -9.53 -2.74 -8.39
CA ILE A 48 -8.72 -1.67 -7.83
C ILE A 48 -8.35 -0.70 -8.96
N PHE A 49 -8.76 0.55 -8.82
CA PHE A 49 -8.43 1.65 -9.74
C PHE A 49 -7.34 2.54 -9.14
N LYS A 50 -6.71 3.38 -9.97
CA LYS A 50 -5.67 4.31 -9.51
C LYS A 50 -6.17 5.21 -8.37
N ASP A 51 -7.35 5.78 -8.53
CA ASP A 51 -7.92 6.72 -7.55
C ASP A 51 -8.21 6.05 -6.19
N THR A 52 -8.61 4.77 -6.20
CA THR A 52 -8.81 4.01 -4.97
C THR A 52 -7.52 3.68 -4.23
N CYS A 53 -6.34 3.93 -4.85
CA CYS A 53 -5.04 3.76 -4.23
C CYS A 53 -4.49 5.07 -3.61
N ARG A 54 -5.24 6.18 -3.68
CA ARG A 54 -4.86 7.44 -3.03
C ARG A 54 -4.99 7.32 -1.52
N ILE A 55 -3.98 7.80 -0.80
CA ILE A 55 -3.96 7.78 0.66
C ILE A 55 -4.83 8.90 1.21
N ASP A 56 -5.73 8.56 2.13
CA ASP A 56 -6.47 9.53 2.94
C ASP A 56 -5.75 9.72 4.28
N TRP A 57 -5.06 10.82 4.44
CA TRP A 57 -4.29 11.13 5.64
C TRP A 57 -5.16 11.46 6.87
N ASN A 58 -6.47 11.69 6.71
CA ASN A 58 -7.40 11.88 7.82
C ASN A 58 -7.76 10.57 8.55
N GLN A 59 -7.29 9.44 8.04
CA GLN A 59 -7.50 8.14 8.68
C GLN A 59 -6.50 7.92 9.84
N PRO A 60 -6.83 7.02 10.78
CA PRO A 60 -5.89 6.59 11.81
C PRO A 60 -4.64 5.93 11.21
N VAL A 61 -3.50 6.09 11.89
CA VAL A 61 -2.19 5.51 11.52
C VAL A 61 -2.28 4.03 11.14
N LYS A 62 -3.04 3.25 11.92
CA LYS A 62 -3.21 1.82 11.64
C LYS A 62 -3.87 1.57 10.28
N ARG A 63 -4.89 2.34 9.92
CA ARG A 63 -5.59 2.19 8.64
C ARG A 63 -4.70 2.57 7.46
N ILE A 64 -4.00 3.68 7.55
CA ILE A 64 -3.07 4.13 6.51
C ILE A 64 -1.94 3.12 6.32
N TYR A 65 -1.35 2.63 7.41
CA TYR A 65 -0.30 1.62 7.36
C TYR A 65 -0.78 0.32 6.67
N ASP A 66 -1.94 -0.20 7.08
CA ASP A 66 -2.49 -1.43 6.49
C ASP A 66 -2.87 -1.23 5.02
N PHE A 67 -3.37 -0.06 4.64
CA PHE A 67 -3.67 0.31 3.27
C PHE A 67 -2.42 0.32 2.39
N ILE A 68 -1.35 1.01 2.81
CA ILE A 68 -0.08 1.05 2.07
C ILE A 68 0.50 -0.34 1.94
N ARG A 69 0.55 -1.10 3.03
CA ARG A 69 1.05 -2.47 3.04
C ARG A 69 0.23 -3.39 2.11
N GLY A 70 -1.08 -3.23 2.09
CA GLY A 70 -1.99 -4.03 1.24
C GLY A 70 -1.78 -3.79 -0.25
N LEU A 71 -1.45 -2.57 -0.64
CA LEU A 71 -1.22 -2.18 -2.04
C LEU A 71 0.23 -2.36 -2.51
N SER A 72 1.18 -2.57 -1.60
CA SER A 72 2.60 -2.76 -1.93
C SER A 72 2.89 -4.20 -2.38
N PRO A 73 3.76 -4.43 -3.37
CA PRO A 73 4.47 -3.45 -4.22
C PRO A 73 3.63 -2.91 -5.39
N TYR A 74 2.49 -3.50 -5.69
CA TYR A 74 1.65 -3.14 -6.83
C TYR A 74 0.17 -3.25 -6.46
N PRO A 75 -0.65 -2.25 -6.86
CA PRO A 75 -0.37 -1.08 -7.69
C PRO A 75 0.41 0.03 -6.99
N ALA A 76 0.67 -0.05 -5.71
CA ALA A 76 1.21 0.90 -4.76
C ALA A 76 0.20 1.98 -4.33
N ALA A 77 0.22 2.32 -3.05
CA ALA A 77 -0.48 3.48 -2.55
C ALA A 77 0.26 4.76 -2.97
N TRP A 78 -0.49 5.84 -3.20
CA TRP A 78 0.09 7.10 -3.65
C TRP A 78 -0.55 8.31 -2.97
N SER A 79 0.18 9.41 -2.99
CA SER A 79 -0.25 10.71 -2.51
C SER A 79 0.38 11.80 -3.37
N GLU A 80 -0.11 13.03 -3.28
CA GLU A 80 0.50 14.20 -3.89
C GLU A 80 1.47 14.84 -2.90
N LEU A 81 2.71 15.01 -3.31
CA LEU A 81 3.70 15.82 -2.63
C LEU A 81 3.62 17.23 -3.21
N VAL A 82 3.10 18.16 -2.42
CA VAL A 82 2.93 19.56 -2.81
C VAL A 82 4.15 20.35 -2.37
N GLN A 83 4.79 21.01 -3.31
CA GLN A 83 5.96 21.85 -3.10
C GLN A 83 5.56 23.22 -2.54
N PRO A 84 6.49 23.98 -1.94
CA PRO A 84 6.20 25.32 -1.42
C PRO A 84 5.68 26.32 -2.46
N ASP A 85 6.04 26.15 -3.73
CA ASP A 85 5.55 26.94 -4.86
C ASP A 85 4.15 26.52 -5.37
N GLY A 86 3.58 25.46 -4.76
CA GLY A 86 2.26 24.93 -5.10
C GLY A 86 2.28 23.83 -6.16
N GLU A 87 3.40 23.53 -6.77
CA GLU A 87 3.52 22.41 -7.71
C GLU A 87 3.33 21.08 -6.96
N ALA A 88 2.55 20.17 -7.54
CA ALA A 88 2.27 18.86 -6.95
C ALA A 88 2.83 17.74 -7.82
N VAL A 89 3.51 16.79 -7.18
CA VAL A 89 4.03 15.60 -7.85
C VAL A 89 3.49 14.34 -7.17
N VAL A 90 3.18 13.31 -7.97
CA VAL A 90 2.70 12.03 -7.44
C VAL A 90 3.84 11.27 -6.77
N MET A 91 3.68 10.97 -5.50
CA MET A 91 4.60 10.18 -4.70
C MET A 91 3.97 8.81 -4.41
N LYS A 92 4.59 7.73 -4.87
CA LYS A 92 4.21 6.36 -4.50
C LYS A 92 4.92 5.95 -3.23
N ILE A 93 4.19 5.30 -2.31
CA ILE A 93 4.70 4.87 -1.00
C ILE A 93 4.59 3.35 -0.90
N PHE A 94 5.68 2.69 -0.53
CA PHE A 94 5.79 1.23 -0.54
C PHE A 94 5.99 0.62 0.85
N GLU A 95 6.83 1.25 1.68
CA GLU A 95 7.16 0.77 3.01
C GLU A 95 7.04 1.90 4.01
N THR A 96 6.40 1.61 5.12
CA THR A 96 6.14 2.57 6.18
C THR A 96 6.26 1.92 7.54
N GLU A 97 6.34 2.75 8.56
CA GLU A 97 6.20 2.36 9.95
C GLU A 97 5.12 3.19 10.64
N LYS A 98 4.60 2.66 11.73
CA LYS A 98 3.61 3.34 12.57
C LYS A 98 4.30 4.06 13.70
N ILE A 99 3.99 5.33 13.91
CA ILE A 99 4.46 6.14 15.02
C ILE A 99 3.22 6.62 15.78
N ILE A 100 2.95 5.98 16.91
CA ILE A 100 1.79 6.30 17.75
C ILE A 100 2.21 7.38 18.73
N GLN A 101 1.91 8.61 18.38
CA GLN A 101 2.25 9.81 19.17
C GLN A 101 1.21 10.90 18.92
N SER A 102 0.50 11.30 19.96
CA SER A 102 -0.48 12.39 19.86
C SER A 102 0.16 13.69 19.40
N HIS A 103 -0.54 14.42 18.54
CA HIS A 103 -0.13 15.72 18.02
C HIS A 103 -1.35 16.60 17.69
N GLN A 104 -1.10 17.88 17.40
CA GLN A 104 -2.12 18.85 16.98
C GLN A 104 -1.92 19.31 15.53
N LEU A 105 -1.10 18.59 14.75
CA LEU A 105 -0.83 18.93 13.36
C LEU A 105 -1.99 18.51 12.46
N THR A 106 -2.22 19.30 11.43
CA THR A 106 -3.17 18.94 10.37
C THR A 106 -2.69 17.66 9.65
N PRO A 107 -3.56 16.67 9.42
CA PRO A 107 -3.21 15.49 8.60
C PRO A 107 -2.60 15.89 7.26
N GLY A 108 -1.55 15.17 6.82
CA GLY A 108 -0.76 15.52 5.65
C GLY A 108 0.38 16.50 5.91
N THR A 109 0.53 17.02 7.15
CA THR A 109 1.73 17.80 7.52
C THR A 109 2.95 16.89 7.50
N LEU A 110 4.00 17.36 6.84
CA LEU A 110 5.25 16.63 6.69
C LEU A 110 6.27 17.13 7.73
N LEU A 111 6.94 16.18 8.40
CA LEU A 111 8.07 16.42 9.29
C LEU A 111 9.29 15.69 8.75
N THR A 112 10.44 16.36 8.71
CA THR A 112 11.69 15.79 8.23
C THR A 112 12.90 16.56 8.79
N ASP A 113 14.02 15.87 8.97
CA ASP A 113 15.31 16.49 9.21
C ASP A 113 16.07 16.79 7.91
N GLY A 114 15.46 16.48 6.75
CA GLY A 114 16.09 16.61 5.44
C GLY A 114 17.20 15.60 5.15
N LYS A 115 17.41 14.60 6.02
CA LYS A 115 18.53 13.64 5.91
C LYS A 115 18.15 12.19 6.15
N THR A 116 17.36 11.90 7.20
CA THR A 116 17.19 10.53 7.70
C THR A 116 15.75 10.05 7.73
N TYR A 117 14.78 10.94 7.93
CA TYR A 117 13.38 10.53 8.07
C TYR A 117 12.40 11.45 7.34
N ILE A 118 11.26 10.88 7.00
CA ILE A 118 10.06 11.55 6.52
C ILE A 118 8.88 11.00 7.31
N HIS A 119 8.25 11.83 8.13
CA HIS A 119 7.03 11.50 8.84
C HIS A 119 5.88 12.34 8.32
N VAL A 120 4.72 11.74 8.15
CA VAL A 120 3.50 12.43 7.71
C VAL A 120 2.45 12.29 8.81
N ALA A 121 1.88 13.41 9.22
CA ALA A 121 0.83 13.45 10.24
C ALA A 121 -0.43 12.76 9.72
N ALA A 122 -1.01 11.89 10.54
CA ALA A 122 -2.30 11.22 10.37
C ALA A 122 -3.25 11.68 11.48
N ALA A 123 -4.43 11.07 11.60
CA ALA A 123 -5.42 11.50 12.60
C ALA A 123 -4.98 11.31 14.05
N ASP A 124 -4.16 10.29 14.35
CA ASP A 124 -3.82 9.86 15.72
C ASP A 124 -2.32 9.58 15.92
N GLY A 125 -1.46 10.07 15.01
CA GLY A 125 -0.03 9.87 15.06
C GLY A 125 0.61 10.13 13.71
N PHE A 126 1.73 9.46 13.42
CA PHE A 126 2.47 9.67 12.19
C PHE A 126 2.71 8.36 11.42
N ILE A 127 2.80 8.49 10.12
CA ILE A 127 3.33 7.46 9.23
C ILE A 127 4.78 7.83 8.89
N GLY A 128 5.73 7.02 9.33
CA GLY A 128 7.12 7.11 8.93
C GLY A 128 7.31 6.43 7.57
N ILE A 129 7.73 7.18 6.55
CA ILE A 129 7.97 6.64 5.21
C ILE A 129 9.36 6.02 5.16
N ARG A 130 9.45 4.75 4.77
CA ARG A 130 10.71 3.98 4.66
C ARG A 130 11.18 3.77 3.22
N ALA A 131 10.22 3.61 2.29
CA ALA A 131 10.52 3.49 0.87
C ALA A 131 9.44 4.15 0.02
N LEU A 132 9.86 4.94 -0.97
CA LEU A 132 9.00 5.73 -1.83
C LEU A 132 9.56 5.85 -3.24
N GLN A 133 8.76 6.39 -4.15
CA GLN A 133 9.14 6.64 -5.54
C GLN A 133 8.53 7.96 -6.02
N LEU A 134 9.35 8.87 -6.51
CA LEU A 134 8.95 10.07 -7.22
C LEU A 134 8.88 9.82 -8.73
N PRO A 135 8.16 10.66 -9.50
CA PRO A 135 8.05 10.51 -10.96
C PRO A 135 9.43 10.47 -11.63
N GLY A 136 9.58 9.57 -12.59
CA GLY A 136 10.84 9.41 -13.33
C GLY A 136 12.02 8.86 -12.52
N LYS A 137 11.83 8.50 -11.25
CA LYS A 137 12.87 7.92 -10.39
C LYS A 137 12.58 6.46 -10.09
N LYS A 138 13.62 5.69 -9.72
CA LYS A 138 13.46 4.35 -9.15
C LYS A 138 12.90 4.44 -7.71
N ARG A 139 12.39 3.33 -7.19
CA ARG A 139 12.08 3.20 -5.78
C ARG A 139 13.37 3.36 -4.96
N LEU A 140 13.32 4.22 -3.95
CA LEU A 140 14.43 4.55 -3.05
C LEU A 140 13.99 4.41 -1.60
N LYS A 141 14.94 4.12 -0.72
CA LYS A 141 14.77 4.32 0.71
C LYS A 141 14.76 5.81 1.03
N THR A 142 14.16 6.17 2.16
CA THR A 142 14.01 7.58 2.57
C THR A 142 15.36 8.30 2.66
N ASP A 143 16.37 7.69 3.28
CA ASP A 143 17.71 8.25 3.40
C ASP A 143 18.42 8.42 2.03
N GLU A 144 18.19 7.49 1.12
CA GLU A 144 18.72 7.58 -0.25
C GLU A 144 18.08 8.72 -1.04
N LEU A 145 16.76 8.91 -0.89
CA LEU A 145 16.06 10.02 -1.53
C LEU A 145 16.57 11.36 -1.00
N LEU A 146 16.66 11.52 0.33
CA LEU A 146 17.03 12.77 0.99
C LEU A 146 18.48 13.21 0.71
N ARG A 147 19.35 12.29 0.29
CA ARG A 147 20.71 12.65 -0.19
C ARG A 147 20.71 13.43 -1.53
N GLY A 148 19.70 13.23 -2.35
CA GLY A 148 19.61 13.84 -3.69
C GLY A 148 18.37 14.70 -3.93
N PHE A 149 17.46 14.80 -2.95
CA PHE A 149 16.23 15.58 -3.05
C PHE A 149 16.06 16.41 -1.78
N ARG A 150 16.05 17.73 -1.92
CA ARG A 150 15.87 18.66 -0.81
C ARG A 150 14.38 18.71 -0.42
N LEU A 151 14.02 17.96 0.59
CA LEU A 151 12.69 17.97 1.21
C LEU A 151 12.74 18.80 2.49
N THR A 152 11.77 19.71 2.67
CA THR A 152 11.64 20.54 3.86
C THR A 152 10.24 20.42 4.44
N GLU A 153 10.02 20.92 5.66
CA GLU A 153 8.72 20.94 6.31
C GLU A 153 7.70 21.89 5.68
N GLU A 154 8.11 22.67 4.68
CA GLU A 154 7.21 23.51 3.86
C GLU A 154 6.41 22.68 2.86
N PHE A 155 6.88 21.48 2.53
CA PHE A 155 6.11 20.55 1.70
C PHE A 155 4.88 20.02 2.45
N ARG A 156 3.85 19.64 1.70
CA ARG A 156 2.63 19.02 2.23
C ARG A 156 2.30 17.77 1.45
N VAL A 157 1.59 16.87 2.09
CA VAL A 157 1.09 15.64 1.45
C VAL A 157 -0.44 15.67 1.41
N LYS A 158 -1.01 15.38 0.23
CA LYS A 158 -2.48 15.40 0.01
C LYS A 158 -2.97 14.09 -0.60
#